data_1b8bc7d6ade0d96e746cebba0dbe0cf3
#
_entry.id   1b8bc7d6ade0d96e746cebba0dbe0cf3
#
_cell.length_a   1.000
_cell.length_b   1.000
_cell.length_c   1.000
_cell.angle_alpha   90.00
_cell.angle_beta   90.00
_cell.angle_gamma   90.00
#
_symmetry.space_group_name_H-M   'P 1'
#
loop_
_entity.id
_entity.type
_entity.pdbx_description
1 polymer ?
#
loop_
_entity_poly.entity_id
_entity_poly.type
_entity_poly.pdbx_seq_one_letter_code
_entity_poly.pdbx_strand_id
1 'polypeptide(L)'
;MALVSIIDAYLNNGADRVFEGATFAVEEGERICLVGRNGTGKSTLLSVIEGKRELDSGRIIVQSGLKIASLCQDPPAYESGCAYTLAASSYPVVGLALAEFYTCTDPKRLTELSEFLEKHDGFVVDAIVKKVLNRIGLNPDTPLKSLSGGNRRKAALAAALVCQPQLLLLDEPTNHLDIESISWFEEEIKNFKGTIIFVTHDRIFADNLASRIVELDRGKLYSYPGSFNRYIELRDERLRKEELANIEFDRNLAQEEAWIRRGVKARLARNEGRVRDLMQLREIRANRRDRMGNVIMEANVSERSEIGRAHV
;
A
#
# COMPACT_ATOMS: atom_id res chain seq x y z
N MET A 1 10.89 -11.35 11.87
CA MET A 1 10.33 -12.51 11.11
C MET A 1 9.40 -11.94 10.06
N ALA A 2 9.49 -12.40 8.80
CA ALA A 2 8.67 -11.85 7.75
C ALA A 2 7.19 -12.21 7.96
N LEU A 3 6.33 -11.19 7.99
CA LEU A 3 4.87 -11.35 8.07
C LEU A 3 4.29 -11.73 6.70
N VAL A 4 4.83 -11.12 5.64
CA VAL A 4 4.44 -11.38 4.25
C VAL A 4 5.69 -11.43 3.38
N SER A 5 5.77 -12.39 2.47
CA SER A 5 6.81 -12.49 1.46
C SER A 5 6.21 -12.74 0.09
N ILE A 6 6.54 -11.89 -0.86
CA ILE A 6 6.19 -12.02 -2.27
C ILE A 6 7.47 -12.42 -3.02
N ILE A 7 7.42 -13.48 -3.81
CA ILE A 7 8.59 -14.05 -4.48
C ILE A 7 8.26 -14.23 -5.96
N ASP A 8 9.08 -13.60 -6.82
CA ASP A 8 8.99 -13.68 -8.28
C ASP A 8 7.57 -13.45 -8.81
N ALA A 9 6.90 -12.41 -8.30
CA ALA A 9 5.53 -12.12 -8.65
C ALA A 9 5.40 -11.54 -10.05
N TYR A 10 4.49 -12.11 -10.82
CA TYR A 10 4.04 -11.60 -12.12
C TYR A 10 2.55 -11.36 -12.07
N LEU A 11 2.14 -10.22 -12.57
CA LEU A 11 0.73 -9.84 -12.64
C LEU A 11 0.51 -8.90 -13.81
N ASN A 12 -0.52 -9.19 -14.60
CA ASN A 12 -0.96 -8.35 -15.70
C ASN A 12 -2.36 -7.77 -15.40
N ASN A 13 -2.62 -6.60 -15.92
CA ASN A 13 -3.95 -6.00 -15.92
C ASN A 13 -4.34 -5.71 -17.38
N GLY A 14 -4.94 -6.71 -18.03
CA GLY A 14 -5.13 -6.70 -19.46
C GLY A 14 -3.79 -6.75 -20.22
N ALA A 15 -3.49 -5.72 -21.00
CA ALA A 15 -2.24 -5.61 -21.74
C ALA A 15 -1.07 -5.03 -20.88
N ASP A 16 -1.39 -4.41 -19.74
CA ASP A 16 -0.41 -3.73 -18.91
C ASP A 16 0.20 -4.69 -17.89
N ARG A 17 1.53 -4.79 -17.89
CA ARG A 17 2.29 -5.55 -16.89
C ARG A 17 2.40 -4.73 -15.62
N VAL A 18 1.79 -5.22 -14.54
CA VAL A 18 1.81 -4.60 -13.21
C VAL A 18 3.05 -5.05 -12.43
N PHE A 19 3.32 -6.36 -12.38
CA PHE A 19 4.51 -6.93 -11.75
C PHE A 19 5.29 -7.77 -12.76
N GLU A 20 6.62 -7.74 -12.64
CA GLU A 20 7.56 -8.45 -13.52
C GLU A 20 8.73 -9.00 -12.70
N GLY A 21 8.52 -10.17 -12.07
CA GLY A 21 9.48 -10.76 -11.13
C GLY A 21 9.64 -9.95 -9.86
N ALA A 22 8.55 -9.35 -9.36
CA ALA A 22 8.59 -8.54 -8.15
C ALA A 22 8.83 -9.42 -6.91
N THR A 23 9.84 -9.06 -6.12
CA THR A 23 10.15 -9.74 -4.86
C THR A 23 10.16 -8.73 -3.73
N PHE A 24 9.48 -9.04 -2.64
CA PHE A 24 9.27 -8.11 -1.54
C PHE A 24 8.97 -8.87 -0.24
N ALA A 25 9.53 -8.41 0.86
CA ALA A 25 9.26 -8.96 2.18
C ALA A 25 8.91 -7.84 3.16
N VAL A 26 7.99 -8.13 4.07
CA VAL A 26 7.49 -7.25 5.14
C VAL A 26 7.86 -7.88 6.47
N GLU A 27 8.67 -7.19 7.25
CA GLU A 27 9.05 -7.63 8.59
C GLU A 27 8.13 -7.01 9.65
N GLU A 28 8.06 -7.68 10.80
CA GLU A 28 7.28 -7.20 11.94
C GLU A 28 7.78 -5.84 12.44
N GLY A 29 6.85 -4.94 12.75
CA GLY A 29 7.14 -3.59 13.25
C GLY A 29 7.62 -2.59 12.21
N GLU A 30 7.75 -2.96 10.94
CA GLU A 30 8.13 -2.03 9.88
C GLU A 30 7.00 -1.05 9.54
N ARG A 31 7.42 0.13 9.12
CA ARG A 31 6.56 1.18 8.57
C ARG A 31 7.00 1.48 7.15
N ILE A 32 6.34 0.87 6.19
CA ILE A 32 6.73 0.87 4.80
C ILE A 32 5.89 1.89 4.04
N CYS A 33 6.55 2.90 3.48
CA CYS A 33 5.92 3.78 2.51
C CYS A 33 6.11 3.22 1.11
N LEU A 34 4.99 2.87 0.45
CA LEU A 34 5.00 2.39 -0.92
C LEU A 34 4.85 3.58 -1.88
N VAL A 35 5.86 3.82 -2.68
CA VAL A 35 5.91 4.91 -3.65
C VAL A 35 5.95 4.38 -5.08
N GLY A 36 5.56 5.22 -6.01
CA GLY A 36 5.55 4.89 -7.43
C GLY A 36 4.58 5.81 -8.17
N ARG A 37 4.66 5.86 -9.49
CA ARG A 37 3.76 6.68 -10.31
C ARG A 37 2.31 6.19 -10.21
N ASN A 38 1.38 7.08 -10.56
CA ASN A 38 -0.02 6.69 -10.66
C ASN A 38 -0.19 5.60 -11.73
N GLY A 39 -1.00 4.59 -11.42
CA GLY A 39 -1.23 3.45 -12.31
C GLY A 39 -0.14 2.37 -12.31
N THR A 40 0.95 2.49 -11.55
CA THR A 40 2.00 1.45 -11.51
C THR A 40 1.59 0.17 -10.80
N GLY A 41 0.47 0.17 -10.05
CA GLY A 41 -0.01 -1.02 -9.34
C GLY A 41 0.20 -1.00 -7.81
N LYS A 42 0.37 0.17 -7.19
CA LYS A 42 0.50 0.29 -5.73
C LYS A 42 -0.71 -0.31 -4.99
N SER A 43 -1.91 0.14 -5.32
CA SER A 43 -3.16 -0.40 -4.75
C SER A 43 -3.38 -1.87 -5.10
N THR A 44 -2.89 -2.30 -6.27
CA THR A 44 -2.89 -3.71 -6.67
C THR A 44 -1.99 -4.53 -5.76
N LEU A 45 -0.79 -4.03 -5.39
CA LEU A 45 0.10 -4.70 -4.45
C LEU A 45 -0.56 -4.85 -3.07
N LEU A 46 -1.22 -3.80 -2.58
CA LEU A 46 -1.99 -3.89 -1.33
C LEU A 46 -3.10 -4.94 -1.43
N SER A 47 -3.83 -5.00 -2.54
CA SER A 47 -4.89 -5.99 -2.78
C SER A 47 -4.34 -7.43 -2.86
N VAL A 48 -3.14 -7.63 -3.40
CA VAL A 48 -2.47 -8.95 -3.42
C VAL A 48 -2.06 -9.36 -1.99
N ILE A 49 -1.50 -8.43 -1.21
CA ILE A 49 -1.13 -8.68 0.19
C ILE A 49 -2.36 -9.03 1.04
N GLU A 50 -3.48 -8.38 0.79
CA GLU A 50 -4.76 -8.62 1.46
C GLU A 50 -5.45 -9.94 1.02
N GLY A 51 -4.95 -10.56 -0.05
CA GLY A 51 -5.54 -11.78 -0.62
C GLY A 51 -6.79 -11.54 -1.45
N LYS A 52 -7.10 -10.28 -1.82
CA LYS A 52 -8.23 -9.91 -2.68
C LYS A 52 -7.92 -10.13 -4.16
N ARG A 53 -6.65 -10.24 -4.52
CA ARG A 53 -6.19 -10.45 -5.89
C ARG A 53 -5.09 -11.51 -5.92
N GLU A 54 -5.20 -12.43 -6.87
CA GLU A 54 -4.21 -13.47 -7.13
C GLU A 54 -3.14 -12.99 -8.10
N LEU A 55 -1.95 -13.61 -8.01
CA LEU A 55 -0.85 -13.40 -8.95
C LEU A 55 -1.04 -14.32 -10.18
N ASP A 56 -0.60 -13.88 -11.35
CA ASP A 56 -0.56 -14.73 -12.56
C ASP A 56 0.51 -15.82 -12.42
N SER A 57 1.65 -15.48 -11.80
CA SER A 57 2.69 -16.44 -11.40
C SER A 57 3.55 -15.89 -10.28
N GLY A 58 4.41 -16.74 -9.70
CA GLY A 58 5.12 -16.47 -8.47
C GLY A 58 4.33 -16.97 -7.27
N ARG A 59 4.67 -16.46 -6.09
CA ARG A 59 3.99 -16.89 -4.85
C ARG A 59 3.98 -15.77 -3.81
N ILE A 60 2.93 -15.78 -3.01
CA ILE A 60 2.83 -14.99 -1.79
C ILE A 60 2.80 -15.96 -0.59
N ILE A 61 3.60 -15.67 0.41
CA ILE A 61 3.66 -16.40 1.66
C ILE A 61 3.22 -15.43 2.75
N VAL A 62 2.14 -15.76 3.43
CA VAL A 62 1.58 -14.98 4.56
C VAL A 62 1.74 -15.81 5.82
N GLN A 63 2.19 -15.20 6.89
CA GLN A 63 2.33 -15.85 8.19
C GLN A 63 0.96 -16.37 8.64
N SER A 64 0.93 -17.62 9.12
CA SER A 64 -0.31 -18.25 9.60
C SER A 64 -0.94 -17.44 10.74
N GLY A 65 -2.23 -17.16 10.62
CA GLY A 65 -2.98 -16.38 11.62
C GLY A 65 -2.72 -14.87 11.60
N LEU A 66 -2.01 -14.34 10.60
CA LEU A 66 -1.78 -12.92 10.44
C LEU A 66 -3.12 -12.19 10.22
N LYS A 67 -3.44 -11.26 11.11
CA LYS A 67 -4.60 -10.38 10.95
C LYS A 67 -4.19 -9.16 10.14
N ILE A 68 -4.75 -9.04 8.94
CA ILE A 68 -4.55 -7.90 8.04
C ILE A 68 -5.82 -7.07 8.03
N ALA A 69 -5.69 -5.74 8.15
CA ALA A 69 -6.79 -4.81 7.91
C ALA A 69 -6.36 -3.75 6.90
N SER A 70 -7.31 -3.27 6.10
CA SER A 70 -7.06 -2.25 5.08
C SER A 70 -7.97 -1.04 5.24
N LEU A 71 -7.42 0.12 4.93
CA LEU A 71 -8.15 1.37 4.74
C LEU A 71 -8.00 1.78 3.28
N CYS A 72 -9.08 1.61 2.50
CA CYS A 72 -9.11 1.97 1.09
C CYS A 72 -9.15 3.49 0.90
N GLN A 73 -8.73 3.94 -0.27
CA GLN A 73 -8.73 5.35 -0.67
C GLN A 73 -10.12 5.97 -0.56
N ASP A 74 -11.13 5.32 -1.10
CA ASP A 74 -12.52 5.72 -1.04
C ASP A 74 -13.31 4.68 -0.23
N PRO A 75 -13.56 4.94 1.07
CA PRO A 75 -14.47 4.08 1.81
C PRO A 75 -15.86 4.13 1.15
N PRO A 76 -16.53 2.97 1.03
CA PRO A 76 -17.84 2.92 0.40
C PRO A 76 -18.79 3.95 1.04
N ALA A 77 -19.61 4.58 0.19
CA ALA A 77 -20.64 5.51 0.68
C ALA A 77 -21.63 4.73 1.53
N TYR A 78 -21.51 4.87 2.84
CA TYR A 78 -22.43 4.25 3.77
C TYR A 78 -23.73 5.06 3.80
N GLU A 79 -24.76 4.55 3.19
CA GLU A 79 -26.07 5.21 3.13
C GLU A 79 -26.88 5.05 4.44
N SER A 80 -26.57 4.07 5.27
CA SER A 80 -27.29 3.76 6.51
C SER A 80 -26.33 3.32 7.62
N GLY A 81 -26.79 3.47 8.87
CA GLY A 81 -26.05 3.08 10.06
C GLY A 81 -25.37 4.24 10.78
N CYS A 82 -24.64 3.92 11.83
CA CYS A 82 -23.88 4.83 12.69
C CYS A 82 -22.41 4.42 12.77
N ALA A 83 -21.58 5.23 13.42
CA ALA A 83 -20.16 4.94 13.60
C ALA A 83 -19.93 3.58 14.27
N TYR A 84 -20.79 3.19 15.20
CA TYR A 84 -20.74 1.88 15.86
C TYR A 84 -20.96 0.73 14.88
N THR A 85 -22.01 0.78 14.07
CA THR A 85 -22.32 -0.30 13.11
C THR A 85 -21.22 -0.48 12.08
N LEU A 86 -20.58 0.63 11.64
CA LEU A 86 -19.43 0.57 10.76
C LEU A 86 -18.22 -0.08 11.45
N ALA A 87 -17.88 0.33 12.66
CA ALA A 87 -16.76 -0.26 13.37
C ALA A 87 -16.99 -1.75 13.70
N ALA A 88 -18.21 -2.11 14.07
CA ALA A 88 -18.62 -3.50 14.37
C ALA A 88 -18.63 -4.39 13.11
N SER A 89 -18.79 -3.84 11.90
CA SER A 89 -18.82 -4.60 10.63
C SER A 89 -17.53 -5.38 10.35
N SER A 90 -16.44 -5.06 11.04
CA SER A 90 -15.18 -5.81 11.01
C SER A 90 -15.30 -7.24 11.56
N TYR A 91 -16.38 -7.52 12.29
CA TYR A 91 -16.79 -8.84 12.72
C TYR A 91 -18.14 -9.18 12.07
N PRO A 92 -18.18 -9.72 10.84
CA PRO A 92 -19.39 -9.75 10.01
C PRO A 92 -20.61 -10.37 10.71
N VAL A 93 -20.44 -11.49 11.42
CA VAL A 93 -21.55 -12.20 12.09
C VAL A 93 -21.88 -11.56 13.43
N VAL A 94 -20.88 -11.35 14.27
CA VAL A 94 -21.04 -10.78 15.63
C VAL A 94 -21.46 -9.31 15.54
N GLY A 95 -20.88 -8.55 14.61
CA GLY A 95 -21.19 -7.13 14.42
C GLY A 95 -22.63 -6.89 13.97
N LEU A 96 -23.18 -7.74 13.10
CA LEU A 96 -24.60 -7.68 12.74
C LEU A 96 -25.51 -8.00 13.93
N ALA A 97 -25.16 -9.03 14.71
CA ALA A 97 -25.90 -9.38 15.91
C ALA A 97 -25.87 -8.25 16.96
N LEU A 98 -24.72 -7.58 17.14
CA LEU A 98 -24.59 -6.42 18.02
C LEU A 98 -25.42 -5.23 17.52
N ALA A 99 -25.39 -4.93 16.22
CA ALA A 99 -26.19 -3.86 15.65
C ALA A 99 -27.68 -4.11 15.82
N GLU A 100 -28.15 -5.36 15.64
CA GLU A 100 -29.51 -5.78 15.86
C GLU A 100 -29.88 -5.71 17.37
N PHE A 101 -28.97 -6.18 18.25
CA PHE A 101 -29.21 -6.17 19.71
C PHE A 101 -29.49 -4.78 20.25
N TYR A 102 -28.78 -3.74 19.81
CA TYR A 102 -28.98 -2.37 20.24
C TYR A 102 -30.20 -1.67 19.64
N THR A 103 -30.81 -2.23 18.60
CA THR A 103 -31.96 -1.65 17.91
C THR A 103 -33.26 -2.48 18.11
N CYS A 104 -33.12 -3.72 18.54
CA CYS A 104 -34.23 -4.64 18.74
C CYS A 104 -35.08 -4.25 19.95
N THR A 105 -36.43 -4.32 19.82
CA THR A 105 -37.39 -4.08 20.89
C THR A 105 -38.18 -5.32 21.26
N ASP A 106 -38.04 -6.43 20.53
CA ASP A 106 -38.71 -7.71 20.81
C ASP A 106 -37.96 -8.47 21.92
N PRO A 107 -38.61 -8.75 23.08
CA PRO A 107 -37.97 -9.42 24.20
C PRO A 107 -37.45 -10.84 23.86
N LYS A 108 -38.17 -11.58 23.02
CA LYS A 108 -37.75 -12.94 22.62
C LYS A 108 -36.49 -12.88 21.78
N ARG A 109 -36.48 -11.97 20.81
CA ARG A 109 -35.32 -11.79 19.93
C ARG A 109 -34.10 -11.28 20.68
N LEU A 110 -34.29 -10.39 21.67
CA LEU A 110 -33.21 -9.93 22.55
C LEU A 110 -32.58 -11.06 23.35
N THR A 111 -33.37 -12.02 23.83
CA THR A 111 -32.85 -13.20 24.54
C THR A 111 -32.01 -14.06 23.61
N GLU A 112 -32.51 -14.35 22.41
CA GLU A 112 -31.76 -15.13 21.41
C GLU A 112 -30.46 -14.46 21.03
N LEU A 113 -30.46 -13.13 20.79
CA LEU A 113 -29.27 -12.36 20.48
C LEU A 113 -28.27 -12.33 21.63
N SER A 114 -28.75 -12.21 22.88
CA SER A 114 -27.89 -12.25 24.08
C SER A 114 -27.20 -13.59 24.22
N GLU A 115 -27.90 -14.70 24.07
CA GLU A 115 -27.35 -16.05 24.12
C GLU A 115 -26.32 -16.26 22.98
N PHE A 116 -26.64 -15.76 21.78
CA PHE A 116 -25.71 -15.80 20.64
C PHE A 116 -24.44 -15.01 20.92
N LEU A 117 -24.55 -13.77 21.42
CA LEU A 117 -23.46 -12.87 21.72
C LEU A 117 -22.56 -13.44 22.85
N GLU A 118 -23.17 -14.01 23.90
CA GLU A 118 -22.41 -14.69 24.96
C GLU A 118 -21.58 -15.85 24.41
N LYS A 119 -22.18 -16.69 23.56
CA LYS A 119 -21.52 -17.84 22.95
C LYS A 119 -20.36 -17.48 22.02
N HIS A 120 -20.41 -16.30 21.40
CA HIS A 120 -19.44 -15.85 20.38
C HIS A 120 -18.58 -14.67 20.86
N ASP A 121 -18.41 -14.48 22.16
CA ASP A 121 -17.64 -13.36 22.74
C ASP A 121 -18.08 -11.98 22.26
N GLY A 122 -19.36 -11.84 21.89
CA GLY A 122 -19.91 -10.61 21.30
C GLY A 122 -19.77 -9.39 22.19
N PHE A 123 -19.94 -9.54 23.51
CA PHE A 123 -19.78 -8.45 24.46
C PHE A 123 -18.32 -8.02 24.63
N VAL A 124 -17.35 -8.92 24.36
CA VAL A 124 -15.92 -8.55 24.27
C VAL A 124 -15.69 -7.71 23.03
N VAL A 125 -16.27 -8.10 21.89
CA VAL A 125 -16.22 -7.32 20.66
C VAL A 125 -16.85 -5.94 20.86
N ASP A 126 -18.01 -5.85 21.50
CA ASP A 126 -18.69 -4.59 21.84
C ASP A 126 -17.76 -3.65 22.63
N ALA A 127 -17.13 -4.17 23.68
CA ALA A 127 -16.18 -3.40 24.48
C ALA A 127 -15.00 -2.87 23.67
N ILE A 128 -14.47 -3.69 22.74
CA ILE A 128 -13.37 -3.30 21.82
C ILE A 128 -13.86 -2.19 20.89
N VAL A 129 -15.02 -2.34 20.26
CA VAL A 129 -15.61 -1.33 19.35
C VAL A 129 -15.75 0.00 20.06
N LYS A 130 -16.38 0.02 21.23
CA LYS A 130 -16.61 1.23 22.04
C LYS A 130 -15.27 1.86 22.47
N LYS A 131 -14.31 1.05 22.89
CA LYS A 131 -12.97 1.51 23.26
C LYS A 131 -12.25 2.19 22.10
N VAL A 132 -12.30 1.60 20.89
CA VAL A 132 -11.65 2.17 19.70
C VAL A 132 -12.34 3.46 19.30
N LEU A 133 -13.68 3.51 19.24
CA LEU A 133 -14.41 4.72 18.88
C LEU A 133 -14.15 5.86 19.86
N ASN A 134 -14.14 5.58 21.16
CA ASN A 134 -13.83 6.59 22.19
C ASN A 134 -12.39 7.11 22.04
N ARG A 135 -11.41 6.24 21.77
CA ARG A 135 -10.02 6.64 21.53
C ARG A 135 -9.90 7.57 20.33
N ILE A 136 -10.67 7.32 19.29
CA ILE A 136 -10.68 8.11 18.05
C ILE A 136 -11.52 9.41 18.21
N GLY A 137 -12.25 9.55 19.31
CA GLY A 137 -13.10 10.70 19.57
C GLY A 137 -14.39 10.73 18.75
N LEU A 138 -14.90 9.55 18.35
CA LEU A 138 -16.16 9.41 17.64
C LEU A 138 -17.26 8.90 18.58
N ASN A 139 -18.40 9.61 18.60
CA ASN A 139 -19.58 9.11 19.27
C ASN A 139 -20.14 7.90 18.49
N PRO A 140 -20.32 6.73 19.15
CA PRO A 140 -20.85 5.51 18.54
C PRO A 140 -22.18 5.70 17.78
N ASP A 141 -23.07 6.54 18.30
CA ASP A 141 -24.41 6.74 17.76
C ASP A 141 -24.47 7.75 16.60
N THR A 142 -23.33 8.37 16.24
CA THR A 142 -23.30 9.36 15.17
C THR A 142 -23.68 8.73 13.83
N PRO A 143 -24.74 9.20 13.14
CA PRO A 143 -25.14 8.67 11.85
C PRO A 143 -24.04 8.88 10.80
N LEU A 144 -23.73 7.86 9.99
CA LEU A 144 -22.68 7.93 8.97
C LEU A 144 -22.92 9.04 7.94
N LYS A 145 -24.19 9.33 7.62
CA LYS A 145 -24.56 10.43 6.70
C LYS A 145 -24.17 11.82 7.21
N SER A 146 -24.17 12.01 8.53
CA SER A 146 -23.83 13.30 9.14
C SER A 146 -22.35 13.53 9.37
N LEU A 147 -21.50 12.51 9.13
CA LEU A 147 -20.06 12.63 9.33
C LEU A 147 -19.42 13.51 8.24
N SER A 148 -18.56 14.43 8.66
CA SER A 148 -17.62 15.13 7.76
C SER A 148 -16.67 14.15 7.08
N GLY A 149 -15.98 14.57 6.02
CA GLY A 149 -14.99 13.74 5.33
C GLY A 149 -13.92 13.18 6.29
N GLY A 150 -13.38 14.04 7.17
CA GLY A 150 -12.40 13.64 8.18
C GLY A 150 -12.97 12.62 9.17
N ASN A 151 -14.20 12.84 9.67
CA ASN A 151 -14.83 11.90 10.59
C ASN A 151 -15.23 10.57 9.92
N ARG A 152 -15.58 10.58 8.64
CA ARG A 152 -15.76 9.33 7.87
C ARG A 152 -14.47 8.52 7.80
N ARG A 153 -13.33 9.21 7.56
CA ARG A 153 -12.02 8.56 7.54
C ARG A 153 -11.65 8.01 8.92
N LYS A 154 -11.94 8.76 10.00
CA LYS A 154 -11.79 8.28 11.38
C LYS A 154 -12.62 7.03 11.64
N ALA A 155 -13.88 7.00 11.21
CA ALA A 155 -14.76 5.85 11.37
C ALA A 155 -14.27 4.62 10.59
N ALA A 156 -13.76 4.82 9.37
CA ALA A 156 -13.17 3.75 8.58
C ALA A 156 -11.87 3.20 9.20
N LEU A 157 -11.02 4.08 9.77
CA LEU A 157 -9.86 3.66 10.53
C LEU A 157 -10.26 2.89 11.80
N ALA A 158 -11.30 3.33 12.51
CA ALA A 158 -11.85 2.60 13.64
C ALA A 158 -12.22 1.17 13.25
N ALA A 159 -12.96 0.99 12.15
CA ALA A 159 -13.31 -0.33 11.64
C ALA A 159 -12.07 -1.20 11.38
N ALA A 160 -11.02 -0.66 10.76
CA ALA A 160 -9.78 -1.38 10.55
C ALA A 160 -9.08 -1.78 11.87
N LEU A 161 -9.08 -0.90 12.88
CA LEU A 161 -8.37 -1.11 14.15
C LEU A 161 -9.11 -2.03 15.13
N VAL A 162 -10.44 -2.14 15.03
CA VAL A 162 -11.26 -3.02 15.89
C VAL A 162 -10.84 -4.48 15.76
N CYS A 163 -10.40 -4.94 14.59
CA CYS A 163 -9.87 -6.28 14.38
C CYS A 163 -8.54 -6.53 15.10
N GLN A 164 -7.92 -5.52 15.69
CA GLN A 164 -6.57 -5.59 16.27
C GLN A 164 -5.56 -6.19 15.27
N PRO A 165 -5.39 -5.57 14.10
CA PRO A 165 -4.54 -6.12 13.05
C PRO A 165 -3.06 -6.08 13.45
N GLN A 166 -2.29 -7.05 12.95
CA GLN A 166 -0.83 -7.06 13.04
C GLN A 166 -0.21 -6.35 11.83
N LEU A 167 -0.93 -6.32 10.71
CA LEU A 167 -0.56 -5.59 9.50
C LEU A 167 -1.70 -4.67 9.07
N LEU A 168 -1.41 -3.37 8.99
CA LEU A 168 -2.36 -2.35 8.54
C LEU A 168 -1.93 -1.84 7.16
N LEU A 169 -2.85 -1.89 6.20
CA LEU A 169 -2.67 -1.41 4.84
C LEU A 169 -3.44 -0.11 4.65
N LEU A 170 -2.76 0.95 4.22
CA LEU A 170 -3.36 2.27 4.05
C LEU A 170 -3.13 2.76 2.62
N ASP A 171 -4.21 2.97 1.86
CA ASP A 171 -4.13 3.51 0.51
C ASP A 171 -4.57 4.97 0.52
N GLU A 172 -3.61 5.89 0.29
CA GLU A 172 -3.79 7.35 0.28
C GLU A 172 -4.61 7.87 1.50
N PRO A 173 -4.17 7.58 2.74
CA PRO A 173 -4.99 7.85 3.93
C PRO A 173 -5.21 9.33 4.21
N THR A 174 -4.38 10.21 3.69
CA THR A 174 -4.45 11.66 3.91
C THR A 174 -5.23 12.42 2.85
N ASN A 175 -5.66 11.77 1.76
CA ASN A 175 -6.39 12.42 0.69
C ASN A 175 -7.72 12.99 1.18
N HIS A 176 -8.01 14.23 0.77
CA HIS A 176 -9.23 14.97 1.11
C HIS A 176 -9.42 15.27 2.61
N LEU A 177 -8.35 15.17 3.40
CA LEU A 177 -8.36 15.57 4.82
C LEU A 177 -7.85 17.01 4.99
N ASP A 178 -8.43 17.72 5.95
CA ASP A 178 -7.89 18.97 6.45
C ASP A 178 -6.64 18.73 7.32
N ILE A 179 -5.89 19.80 7.59
CA ILE A 179 -4.60 19.74 8.30
C ILE A 179 -4.76 19.15 9.70
N GLU A 180 -5.84 19.46 10.39
CA GLU A 180 -6.13 18.96 11.74
C GLU A 180 -6.37 17.46 11.73
N SER A 181 -7.18 16.99 10.76
CA SER A 181 -7.43 15.56 10.56
C SER A 181 -6.18 14.78 10.16
N ILE A 182 -5.30 15.35 9.32
CA ILE A 182 -4.01 14.75 8.97
C ILE A 182 -3.13 14.61 10.21
N SER A 183 -3.00 15.67 11.01
CA SER A 183 -2.17 15.65 12.22
C SER A 183 -2.66 14.61 13.22
N TRP A 184 -3.97 14.53 13.41
CA TRP A 184 -4.60 13.51 14.25
C TRP A 184 -4.31 12.09 13.72
N PHE A 185 -4.50 11.88 12.40
CA PHE A 185 -4.28 10.57 11.76
C PHE A 185 -2.83 10.14 11.90
N GLU A 186 -1.89 11.07 11.70
CA GLU A 186 -0.46 10.82 11.85
C GLU A 186 -0.11 10.37 13.28
N GLU A 187 -0.68 11.03 14.30
CA GLU A 187 -0.46 10.66 15.70
C GLU A 187 -1.04 9.27 16.01
N GLU A 188 -2.23 8.97 15.53
CA GLU A 188 -2.87 7.66 15.73
C GLU A 188 -2.06 6.53 15.08
N ILE A 189 -1.52 6.76 13.88
CA ILE A 189 -0.67 5.81 13.18
C ILE A 189 0.70 5.67 13.86
N LYS A 190 1.28 6.74 14.42
CA LYS A 190 2.52 6.66 15.23
C LYS A 190 2.35 5.78 16.46
N ASN A 191 1.18 5.82 17.08
CA ASN A 191 0.86 5.04 18.27
C ASN A 191 0.47 3.57 17.96
N PHE A 192 0.23 3.23 16.70
CA PHE A 192 -0.05 1.86 16.31
C PHE A 192 1.19 0.98 16.45
N LYS A 193 1.07 -0.15 17.16
CA LYS A 193 2.20 -1.03 17.50
C LYS A 193 2.49 -2.11 16.45
N GLY A 194 1.60 -2.31 15.48
CA GLY A 194 1.78 -3.30 14.43
C GLY A 194 2.63 -2.78 13.26
N THR A 195 2.69 -3.60 12.22
CA THR A 195 3.35 -3.29 10.95
C THR A 195 2.41 -2.49 10.05
N ILE A 196 2.93 -1.53 9.30
CA ILE A 196 2.14 -0.66 8.44
C ILE A 196 2.76 -0.65 7.04
N ILE A 197 1.91 -0.81 6.03
CA ILE A 197 2.24 -0.47 4.64
C ILE A 197 1.29 0.63 4.21
N PHE A 198 1.82 1.75 3.76
CA PHE A 198 0.99 2.86 3.33
C PHE A 198 1.46 3.44 2.00
N VAL A 199 0.48 3.86 1.20
CA VAL A 199 0.69 4.63 -0.02
C VAL A 199 0.35 6.07 0.29
N THR A 200 1.20 7.01 -0.07
CA THR A 200 0.90 8.44 0.05
C THR A 200 1.65 9.28 -0.97
N HIS A 201 1.07 10.41 -1.34
CA HIS A 201 1.72 11.48 -2.09
C HIS A 201 2.24 12.60 -1.18
N ASP A 202 1.89 12.59 0.11
CA ASP A 202 2.36 13.55 1.10
C ASP A 202 3.76 13.16 1.59
N ARG A 203 4.76 13.96 1.21
CA ARG A 203 6.15 13.75 1.58
C ARG A 203 6.39 13.91 3.08
N ILE A 204 5.71 14.86 3.72
CA ILE A 204 5.89 15.13 5.16
C ILE A 204 5.35 13.95 5.95
N PHE A 205 4.17 13.46 5.58
CA PHE A 205 3.58 12.27 6.17
C PHE A 205 4.49 11.04 6.01
N ALA A 206 5.08 10.86 4.81
CA ALA A 206 6.02 9.77 4.57
C ALA A 206 7.29 9.88 5.43
N ASP A 207 7.92 11.06 5.52
CA ASP A 207 9.12 11.28 6.32
C ASP A 207 8.89 11.08 7.82
N ASN A 208 7.71 11.45 8.31
CA ASN A 208 7.38 11.35 9.75
C ASN A 208 7.09 9.91 10.19
N LEU A 209 6.71 9.03 9.28
CA LEU A 209 6.22 7.68 9.60
C LEU A 209 7.08 6.55 9.07
N ALA A 210 7.66 6.69 7.86
CA ALA A 210 8.33 5.58 7.20
C ALA A 210 9.66 5.23 7.87
N SER A 211 9.86 3.94 8.14
CA SER A 211 11.16 3.37 8.46
C SER A 211 11.89 2.88 7.22
N ARG A 212 11.14 2.56 6.16
CA ARG A 212 11.61 2.06 4.88
C ARG A 212 10.69 2.53 3.75
N ILE A 213 11.29 2.90 2.63
CA ILE A 213 10.55 3.24 1.42
C ILE A 213 10.72 2.13 0.39
N VAL A 214 9.63 1.75 -0.25
CA VAL A 214 9.61 0.75 -1.31
C VAL A 214 9.04 1.39 -2.58
N GLU A 215 9.84 1.43 -3.63
CA GLU A 215 9.44 1.99 -4.91
C GLU A 215 8.98 0.87 -5.86
N LEU A 216 7.77 1.02 -6.39
CA LEU A 216 7.29 0.21 -7.49
C LEU A 216 7.59 0.94 -8.81
N ASP A 217 8.61 0.45 -9.53
CA ASP A 217 9.07 1.00 -10.80
C ASP A 217 9.16 -0.09 -11.88
N ARG A 218 8.46 0.10 -12.98
CA ARG A 218 8.47 -0.81 -14.13
C ARG A 218 8.23 -2.29 -13.77
N GLY A 219 7.30 -2.53 -12.82
CA GLY A 219 6.92 -3.86 -12.36
C GLY A 219 7.86 -4.51 -11.35
N LYS A 220 8.92 -3.81 -10.93
CA LYS A 220 9.88 -4.27 -9.91
C LYS A 220 9.75 -3.46 -8.64
N LEU A 221 10.07 -4.08 -7.52
CA LEU A 221 10.08 -3.45 -6.20
C LEU A 221 11.52 -3.20 -5.76
N TYR A 222 11.82 -1.94 -5.45
CA TYR A 222 13.12 -1.50 -4.95
C TYR A 222 12.97 -0.98 -3.53
N SER A 223 13.76 -1.51 -2.61
CA SER A 223 13.70 -1.18 -1.19
C SER A 223 14.83 -0.24 -0.79
N TYR A 224 14.46 0.82 -0.08
CA TYR A 224 15.38 1.86 0.39
C TYR A 224 15.19 2.07 1.89
N PRO A 225 16.21 1.84 2.72
CA PRO A 225 16.12 2.09 4.14
C PRO A 225 16.19 3.59 4.45
N GLY A 226 15.49 4.01 5.50
CA GLY A 226 15.56 5.37 6.04
C GLY A 226 14.48 6.31 5.51
N SER A 227 14.76 7.62 5.59
CA SER A 227 13.85 8.71 5.28
C SER A 227 13.62 8.91 3.78
N PHE A 228 12.63 9.72 3.44
CA PHE A 228 12.32 10.07 2.05
C PHE A 228 13.49 10.79 1.33
N ASN A 229 14.22 11.63 2.04
CA ASN A 229 15.43 12.28 1.49
C ASN A 229 16.48 11.25 1.11
N ARG A 230 16.72 10.27 1.98
CA ARG A 230 17.69 9.18 1.71
C ARG A 230 17.23 8.31 0.53
N TYR A 231 15.94 8.06 0.41
CA TYR A 231 15.36 7.38 -0.75
C TYR A 231 15.70 8.12 -2.06
N ILE A 232 15.51 9.45 -2.12
CA ILE A 232 15.80 10.24 -3.32
C ILE A 232 17.27 10.08 -3.72
N GLU A 233 18.20 10.22 -2.78
CA GLU A 233 19.63 10.06 -3.05
C GLU A 233 19.96 8.68 -3.63
N LEU A 234 19.52 7.62 -2.97
CA LEU A 234 19.78 6.23 -3.37
C LEU A 234 19.10 5.87 -4.69
N ARG A 235 17.89 6.37 -4.92
CA ARG A 235 17.17 6.21 -6.18
C ARG A 235 17.91 6.89 -7.31
N ASP A 236 18.35 8.13 -7.13
CA ASP A 236 19.06 8.88 -8.17
C ASP A 236 20.41 8.21 -8.48
N GLU A 237 21.10 7.68 -7.47
CA GLU A 237 22.31 6.88 -7.67
C GLU A 237 22.02 5.59 -8.47
N ARG A 238 20.95 4.85 -8.14
CA ARG A 238 20.52 3.68 -8.90
C ARG A 238 20.23 4.02 -10.36
N LEU A 239 19.49 5.11 -10.59
CA LEU A 239 19.10 5.54 -11.92
C LEU A 239 20.31 6.00 -12.76
N ARG A 240 21.30 6.66 -12.14
CA ARG A 240 22.56 7.01 -12.82
C ARG A 240 23.35 5.77 -13.21
N LYS A 241 23.47 4.78 -12.33
CA LYS A 241 24.14 3.51 -12.63
C LYS A 241 23.44 2.76 -13.77
N GLU A 242 22.10 2.74 -13.77
CA GLU A 242 21.31 2.14 -14.84
C GLU A 242 21.53 2.85 -16.19
N GLU A 243 21.57 4.18 -16.17
CA GLU A 243 21.83 4.98 -17.39
C GLU A 243 23.21 4.72 -17.97
N LEU A 244 24.26 4.72 -17.13
CA LEU A 244 25.61 4.40 -17.56
C LEU A 244 25.72 2.98 -18.14
N ALA A 245 25.11 2.00 -17.48
CA ALA A 245 25.07 0.62 -17.98
C ALA A 245 24.32 0.51 -19.32
N ASN A 246 23.23 1.29 -19.49
CA ASN A 246 22.49 1.35 -20.74
C ASN A 246 23.31 1.97 -21.88
N ILE A 247 24.05 3.06 -21.60
CA ILE A 247 24.94 3.69 -22.59
C ILE A 247 26.05 2.71 -23.03
N GLU A 248 26.67 2.02 -22.09
CA GLU A 248 27.69 1.03 -22.38
C GLU A 248 27.12 -0.15 -23.18
N PHE A 249 25.96 -0.65 -22.81
CA PHE A 249 25.26 -1.70 -23.55
C PHE A 249 24.95 -1.27 -24.98
N ASP A 250 24.39 -0.06 -25.18
CA ASP A 250 24.06 0.45 -26.52
C ASP A 250 25.34 0.66 -27.39
N ARG A 251 26.46 1.08 -26.77
CA ARG A 251 27.74 1.17 -27.41
C ARG A 251 28.24 -0.20 -27.87
N ASN A 252 28.17 -1.20 -27.02
CA ASN A 252 28.59 -2.57 -27.34
C ASN A 252 27.73 -3.17 -28.47
N LEU A 253 26.38 -2.98 -28.37
CA LEU A 253 25.48 -3.41 -29.43
C LEU A 253 25.80 -2.76 -30.78
N ALA A 254 26.05 -1.45 -30.80
CA ALA A 254 26.44 -0.74 -32.03
C ALA A 254 27.77 -1.25 -32.63
N GLN A 255 28.73 -1.62 -31.78
CA GLN A 255 30.00 -2.21 -32.24
C GLN A 255 29.77 -3.59 -32.87
N GLU A 256 28.97 -4.45 -32.24
CA GLU A 256 28.64 -5.77 -32.80
C GLU A 256 27.85 -5.66 -34.11
N GLU A 257 26.92 -4.73 -34.21
CA GLU A 257 26.20 -4.44 -35.44
C GLU A 257 27.12 -3.95 -36.55
N ALA A 258 28.04 -3.03 -36.26
CA ALA A 258 29.00 -2.53 -37.21
C ALA A 258 29.97 -3.63 -37.71
N TRP A 259 30.38 -4.54 -36.81
CA TRP A 259 31.23 -5.67 -37.15
C TRP A 259 30.52 -6.64 -38.11
N ILE A 260 29.24 -6.99 -37.83
CA ILE A 260 28.47 -7.87 -38.73
C ILE A 260 28.30 -7.24 -40.12
N ARG A 261 28.03 -5.93 -40.21
CA ARG A 261 27.91 -5.22 -41.49
C ARG A 261 29.19 -5.25 -42.34
N ARG A 262 30.37 -5.26 -41.70
CA ARG A 262 31.68 -5.26 -42.42
C ARG A 262 32.15 -6.65 -42.86
N GLY A 263 31.70 -7.74 -42.23
CA GLY A 263 32.33 -9.07 -42.34
C GLY A 263 31.51 -10.19 -42.92
N VAL A 264 30.25 -9.98 -43.33
CA VAL A 264 29.29 -11.08 -43.54
C VAL A 264 29.47 -11.87 -44.85
N LYS A 265 30.08 -11.37 -45.88
CA LYS A 265 30.08 -12.07 -47.18
C LYS A 265 31.00 -13.30 -47.29
N ALA A 266 32.00 -13.52 -46.41
CA ALA A 266 32.99 -14.58 -46.58
C ALA A 266 33.05 -15.64 -45.44
N ARG A 267 32.37 -15.49 -44.30
CA ARG A 267 32.56 -16.37 -43.13
C ARG A 267 31.26 -16.69 -42.32
N LEU A 268 30.13 -16.78 -42.98
CA LEU A 268 28.82 -17.04 -42.34
C LEU A 268 28.80 -18.32 -41.45
N ALA A 269 29.40 -19.41 -41.92
CA ALA A 269 29.37 -20.69 -41.19
C ALA A 269 30.20 -20.71 -39.89
N ARG A 270 31.19 -19.80 -39.72
CA ARG A 270 32.06 -19.76 -38.52
C ARG A 270 31.54 -18.87 -37.38
N ASN A 271 30.52 -18.04 -37.63
CA ASN A 271 30.05 -17.00 -36.70
C ASN A 271 28.59 -17.08 -36.33
N GLU A 272 27.93 -18.22 -36.52
CA GLU A 272 26.51 -18.41 -36.12
C GLU A 272 26.24 -18.13 -34.63
N GLY A 273 27.21 -18.42 -33.76
CA GLY A 273 27.14 -18.08 -32.33
C GLY A 273 27.00 -16.58 -32.12
N ARG A 274 27.88 -15.78 -32.75
CA ARG A 274 27.92 -14.33 -32.57
C ARG A 274 26.70 -13.63 -33.20
N VAL A 275 26.12 -14.19 -34.24
CA VAL A 275 24.86 -13.72 -34.83
C VAL A 275 23.70 -13.99 -33.85
N ARG A 276 23.66 -15.17 -33.19
CA ARG A 276 22.68 -15.48 -32.14
C ARG A 276 22.82 -14.52 -30.97
N ASP A 277 24.05 -14.26 -30.51
CA ASP A 277 24.33 -13.32 -29.43
C ASP A 277 23.79 -11.91 -29.76
N LEU A 278 24.03 -11.44 -31.02
CA LEU A 278 23.49 -10.15 -31.46
C LEU A 278 21.97 -10.12 -31.47
N MET A 279 21.29 -11.19 -31.89
CA MET A 279 19.84 -11.26 -31.85
C MET A 279 19.34 -11.19 -30.42
N GLN A 280 19.97 -11.86 -29.47
CA GLN A 280 19.66 -11.77 -28.04
C GLN A 280 19.87 -10.35 -27.50
N LEU A 281 20.96 -9.68 -27.84
CA LEU A 281 21.21 -8.29 -27.45
C LEU A 281 20.13 -7.34 -27.99
N ARG A 282 19.69 -7.53 -29.23
CA ARG A 282 18.60 -6.75 -29.82
C ARG A 282 17.26 -7.00 -29.10
N GLU A 283 16.97 -8.23 -28.75
CA GLU A 283 15.79 -8.60 -28.00
C GLU A 283 15.81 -7.97 -26.59
N ILE A 284 16.93 -8.04 -25.89
CA ILE A 284 17.12 -7.37 -24.59
C ILE A 284 16.89 -5.87 -24.72
N ARG A 285 17.43 -5.23 -25.78
CA ARG A 285 17.21 -3.80 -26.03
C ARG A 285 15.74 -3.48 -26.32
N ALA A 286 15.08 -4.28 -27.16
CA ALA A 286 13.67 -4.10 -27.51
C ALA A 286 12.73 -4.27 -26.32
N ASN A 287 13.08 -5.17 -25.39
CA ASN A 287 12.32 -5.42 -24.15
C ASN A 287 12.66 -4.43 -23.03
N ARG A 288 13.61 -3.52 -23.24
CA ARG A 288 13.95 -2.49 -22.27
C ARG A 288 12.75 -1.55 -22.09
N ARG A 289 12.22 -1.49 -20.88
CA ARG A 289 11.17 -0.52 -20.55
C ARG A 289 11.78 0.86 -20.43
N ASP A 290 11.26 1.80 -21.20
CA ASP A 290 11.70 3.19 -21.14
C ASP A 290 11.36 3.82 -19.78
N ARG A 291 12.22 4.76 -19.37
CA ARG A 291 12.05 5.57 -18.17
C ARG A 291 10.78 6.42 -18.32
N MET A 292 9.72 6.09 -17.62
CA MET A 292 8.56 6.96 -17.50
C MET A 292 8.88 8.01 -16.43
N GLY A 293 8.99 9.29 -16.74
CA GLY A 293 9.25 10.51 -15.94
C GLY A 293 9.26 10.40 -14.38
N ASN A 294 9.57 11.46 -13.68
CA ASN A 294 9.74 11.48 -12.22
C ASN A 294 8.43 11.24 -11.45
N VAL A 295 8.53 10.56 -10.29
CA VAL A 295 7.46 10.57 -9.28
C VAL A 295 7.33 11.99 -8.75
N ILE A 296 6.21 12.65 -9.03
CA ILE A 296 5.91 13.97 -8.47
C ILE A 296 5.19 13.71 -7.16
N MET A 297 5.89 13.89 -6.03
CA MET A 297 5.26 14.09 -4.75
C MET A 297 5.19 15.60 -4.52
N GLU A 298 4.00 16.14 -4.34
CA GLU A 298 3.78 17.54 -4.01
C GLU A 298 4.28 17.80 -2.59
N ALA A 299 5.26 18.68 -2.47
CA ALA A 299 5.55 19.29 -1.18
C ALA A 299 4.44 20.32 -0.96
N ASN A 300 3.41 19.97 -0.20
CA ASN A 300 2.50 20.97 0.36
C ASN A 300 3.29 21.83 1.36
N VAL A 301 4.04 22.80 0.82
CA VAL A 301 4.63 23.90 1.56
C VAL A 301 3.52 24.90 1.81
N SER A 302 2.49 24.55 2.58
CA SER A 302 1.55 25.51 3.10
C SER A 302 1.85 25.73 4.58
N GLU A 303 2.47 26.90 4.87
CA GLU A 303 2.25 27.72 6.06
C GLU A 303 2.22 27.03 7.46
N ARG A 304 3.02 25.97 7.68
CA ARG A 304 3.19 25.43 9.03
C ARG A 304 4.22 26.18 9.90
N SER A 305 4.83 27.27 9.40
CA SER A 305 5.94 27.94 10.11
C SER A 305 5.68 29.33 10.67
N GLU A 306 4.46 29.89 10.60
CA GLU A 306 4.21 31.27 11.07
C GLU A 306 3.16 31.48 12.17
N ILE A 307 2.58 30.44 12.76
CA ILE A 307 1.63 30.61 13.88
C ILE A 307 2.33 30.47 15.28
N GLY A 308 3.62 30.61 15.36
CA GLY A 308 4.36 30.47 16.61
C GLY A 308 5.07 31.71 17.16
N ARG A 309 4.92 32.90 16.55
CA ARG A 309 5.57 34.13 17.05
C ARG A 309 4.71 35.37 16.89
N ALA A 310 3.65 35.47 17.66
CA ALA A 310 3.08 36.75 18.05
C ALA A 310 2.18 36.51 19.26
N HIS A 311 2.76 36.74 20.44
CA HIS A 311 2.18 37.34 21.63
C HIS A 311 3.09 37.04 22.84
N VAL A 312 4.02 37.92 23.06
CA VAL A 312 4.41 38.39 24.38
C VAL A 312 4.40 39.90 24.31
#